data_085679bf491b4b24743ef11f629596d2
#
_entry.id   085679bf491b4b24743ef11f629596d2
#
_cell.length_a   1.000
_cell.length_b   1.000
_cell.length_c   1.000
_cell.angle_alpha   90.00
_cell.angle_beta   90.00
_cell.angle_gamma   90.00
#
_symmetry.space_group_name_H-M   'P 1'
#
loop_
_entity.id
_entity.type
_entity.pdbx_description
1 polymer ?
#
loop_
_entity_poly.entity_id
_entity_poly.type
_entity_poly.pdbx_seq_one_letter_code
_entity_poly.pdbx_strand_id
1 'polypeptide(L)'
;MKRTMTRRGALSVVSAAPLLLIRKSRAATPTLEIEKGPFAGTRESLKSYRIPEWFRDAKLGLWAHWGPQSAPEQGDWYAQRMYLEGSPDYKWHLEHFGHPSKVGYKDVVPTFKAEKWEPERLMDLYVKAGAKYFVSMGVHHDNFDMWNSKFQPRWNAVASGPRKDIVGMWRDAARKRGLKFGVSEHLSNSFDWFAAAHRSDKSGAYAGVPYDGNDPAYSDLYHSYQGMPADFAQAAAPMGRVAPDAWKLQYFNRIKDLVNQHQPDLLYTDGPIPFEEYGLSLVAHHYNVSARQHGGRVEAVYNSKRQEDCAEGTCALDLERGIVDKIWPEPWQTDTCIGNWHYKRDITYKTPKIVVDMLADIVSRNGNLLLNFPLPGSGALDDRELAVLSALTGWMAVNGEGIYATRPWKVYGEGPSMLPAPERQGRLGFNESRRKELTPEDVRFTTKGKTIYAFVMGWPQGQARIKALGAKSAQQPGKVRNVEMLGHKGKLKWSQSDTELAVDMPPEKPCEYAIALKATLA
;
A
#
# COMPACT_ATOMS: atom_id res chain seq x y z
N MET A 1 -44.64 74.22 46.50
CA MET A 1 -44.77 74.92 45.21
C MET A 1 -44.36 73.95 44.09
N LYS A 2 -45.31 73.60 43.27
CA LYS A 2 -45.14 72.67 42.12
C LYS A 2 -44.48 73.41 40.96
N ARG A 3 -43.52 72.81 40.28
CA ARG A 3 -43.18 73.16 38.88
C ARG A 3 -42.91 71.90 38.09
N THR A 4 -43.77 71.67 37.13
CA THR A 4 -43.80 70.72 36.06
C THR A 4 -42.66 70.97 35.05
N MET A 5 -41.95 69.96 34.64
CA MET A 5 -41.06 69.97 33.44
C MET A 5 -41.58 69.02 32.40
N THR A 6 -41.82 69.52 31.23
CA THR A 6 -42.30 68.88 30.00
C THR A 6 -41.23 68.05 29.36
N ARG A 7 -41.60 66.85 28.91
CA ARG A 7 -40.80 65.95 28.05
C ARG A 7 -40.75 66.48 26.62
N ARG A 8 -39.57 66.71 26.10
CA ARG A 8 -39.32 66.81 24.66
C ARG A 8 -38.87 65.46 24.16
N GLY A 9 -39.65 64.86 23.21
CA GLY A 9 -39.28 63.63 22.53
C GLY A 9 -38.20 63.85 21.43
N ALA A 10 -37.18 63.05 21.49
CA ALA A 10 -36.22 62.95 20.37
C ALA A 10 -36.59 61.74 19.51
N LEU A 11 -36.99 61.99 18.28
CA LEU A 11 -37.11 60.91 17.23
C LEU A 11 -35.72 60.51 16.82
N SER A 12 -35.34 59.28 17.11
CA SER A 12 -34.15 58.63 16.52
C SER A 12 -34.57 57.99 15.20
N VAL A 13 -34.05 58.51 14.11
CA VAL A 13 -34.16 57.88 12.78
C VAL A 13 -33.14 56.76 12.73
N VAL A 14 -33.63 55.50 12.73
CA VAL A 14 -32.80 54.33 12.51
C VAL A 14 -32.68 54.14 10.99
N SER A 15 -31.51 54.46 10.45
CA SER A 15 -31.14 54.14 9.09
C SER A 15 -30.90 52.64 8.99
N ALA A 16 -31.79 51.91 8.37
CA ALA A 16 -31.58 50.51 7.99
C ALA A 16 -30.66 50.46 6.78
N ALA A 17 -29.38 50.15 6.99
CA ALA A 17 -28.48 49.78 5.89
C ALA A 17 -28.86 48.37 5.40
N PRO A 18 -28.98 48.15 4.07
CA PRO A 18 -29.25 46.82 3.55
C PRO A 18 -28.01 45.93 3.78
N LEU A 19 -28.16 44.89 4.58
CA LEU A 19 -27.19 43.78 4.64
C LEU A 19 -27.15 43.13 3.25
N LEU A 20 -26.18 43.47 2.44
CA LEU A 20 -25.80 42.70 1.27
C LEU A 20 -25.30 41.34 1.74
N LEU A 21 -26.17 40.33 1.74
CA LEU A 21 -25.80 38.92 1.81
C LEU A 21 -24.97 38.61 0.56
N ILE A 22 -23.64 38.73 0.70
CA ILE A 22 -22.72 38.16 -0.30
C ILE A 22 -22.92 36.64 -0.20
N ARG A 23 -23.83 36.10 -0.99
CA ARG A 23 -23.83 34.68 -1.32
C ARG A 23 -22.49 34.41 -2.00
N LYS A 24 -21.55 33.79 -1.28
CA LYS A 24 -20.41 33.13 -1.92
C LYS A 24 -21.05 32.13 -2.90
N SER A 25 -21.04 32.46 -4.18
CA SER A 25 -21.35 31.49 -5.21
C SER A 25 -20.33 30.37 -5.03
N ARG A 26 -20.76 29.19 -4.59
CA ARG A 26 -19.98 27.99 -4.73
C ARG A 26 -19.74 27.87 -6.23
N ALA A 27 -18.49 27.99 -6.65
CA ALA A 27 -18.12 27.67 -8.03
C ALA A 27 -18.69 26.27 -8.31
N ALA A 28 -19.38 26.11 -9.43
CA ALA A 28 -19.92 24.81 -9.81
C ALA A 28 -18.75 23.82 -9.85
N THR A 29 -18.88 22.71 -9.13
CA THR A 29 -17.89 21.62 -9.20
C THR A 29 -17.74 21.23 -10.67
N PRO A 30 -16.52 21.15 -11.23
CA PRO A 30 -16.34 20.78 -12.62
C PRO A 30 -16.95 19.40 -12.86
N THR A 31 -17.63 19.23 -13.98
CA THR A 31 -18.16 17.93 -14.37
C THR A 31 -16.98 16.97 -14.61
N LEU A 32 -16.86 15.96 -13.76
CA LEU A 32 -15.81 14.95 -13.88
C LEU A 32 -16.26 13.88 -14.88
N GLU A 33 -15.66 13.88 -16.06
CA GLU A 33 -15.94 12.86 -17.07
C GLU A 33 -15.30 11.54 -16.71
N ILE A 34 -16.10 10.51 -16.51
CA ILE A 34 -15.67 9.13 -16.24
C ILE A 34 -16.11 8.19 -17.37
N GLU A 35 -15.52 6.98 -17.42
CA GLU A 35 -15.96 5.92 -18.33
C GLU A 35 -17.43 5.57 -18.06
N LYS A 36 -18.20 5.32 -19.11
CA LYS A 36 -19.59 4.87 -19.01
C LYS A 36 -19.65 3.43 -18.46
N GLY A 37 -20.57 3.20 -17.53
CA GLY A 37 -20.72 1.87 -16.94
C GLY A 37 -21.67 1.84 -15.76
N PRO A 38 -21.66 0.75 -14.97
CA PRO A 38 -22.61 0.57 -13.87
C PRO A 38 -22.36 1.47 -12.66
N PHE A 39 -21.21 2.16 -12.57
CA PHE A 39 -20.86 2.95 -11.39
C PHE A 39 -20.84 4.45 -11.70
N ALA A 40 -21.42 5.23 -10.79
CA ALA A 40 -21.29 6.66 -10.70
C ALA A 40 -20.32 7.05 -9.58
N GLY A 41 -19.72 8.25 -9.64
CA GLY A 41 -18.78 8.77 -8.64
C GLY A 41 -19.43 9.12 -7.29
N THR A 42 -20.22 8.22 -6.73
CA THR A 42 -20.91 8.40 -5.45
C THR A 42 -20.75 7.16 -4.58
N ARG A 43 -20.70 7.34 -3.26
CA ARG A 43 -20.62 6.20 -2.31
C ARG A 43 -21.77 5.23 -2.51
N GLU A 44 -22.98 5.73 -2.73
CA GLU A 44 -24.15 4.87 -2.92
C GLU A 44 -24.00 3.95 -4.13
N SER A 45 -23.54 4.46 -5.27
CA SER A 45 -23.31 3.65 -6.45
C SER A 45 -22.22 2.59 -6.24
N LEU A 46 -21.14 2.93 -5.51
CA LEU A 46 -20.02 2.04 -5.29
C LEU A 46 -20.34 0.86 -4.35
N LYS A 47 -21.40 0.92 -3.54
CA LYS A 47 -21.83 -0.18 -2.65
C LYS A 47 -22.19 -1.48 -3.40
N SER A 48 -22.52 -1.38 -4.68
CA SER A 48 -22.81 -2.55 -5.52
C SER A 48 -21.57 -3.31 -5.98
N TYR A 49 -20.36 -2.76 -5.80
CA TYR A 49 -19.10 -3.42 -6.12
C TYR A 49 -18.89 -4.68 -5.27
N ARG A 50 -18.22 -5.65 -5.86
CA ARG A 50 -17.78 -6.88 -5.17
C ARG A 50 -16.35 -7.16 -5.55
N ILE A 51 -15.55 -7.47 -4.54
CA ILE A 51 -14.12 -7.82 -4.72
C ILE A 51 -14.05 -9.10 -5.58
N PRO A 52 -13.33 -9.09 -6.70
CA PRO A 52 -13.25 -10.24 -7.60
C PRO A 52 -12.49 -11.42 -6.96
N GLU A 53 -12.90 -12.64 -7.35
CA GLU A 53 -12.34 -13.89 -6.78
C GLU A 53 -10.83 -14.01 -7.00
N TRP A 54 -10.29 -13.50 -8.12
CA TRP A 54 -8.85 -13.56 -8.34
C TRP A 54 -8.05 -12.89 -7.21
N PHE A 55 -8.55 -11.78 -6.64
CA PHE A 55 -7.88 -11.09 -5.54
C PHE A 55 -7.93 -11.92 -4.25
N ARG A 56 -9.08 -12.55 -3.98
CA ARG A 56 -9.24 -13.46 -2.85
C ARG A 56 -8.32 -14.68 -2.94
N ASP A 57 -8.06 -15.17 -4.16
CA ASP A 57 -7.26 -16.36 -4.42
C ASP A 57 -5.75 -16.09 -4.52
N ALA A 58 -5.34 -14.89 -4.84
CA ALA A 58 -3.96 -14.52 -5.14
C ALA A 58 -3.00 -14.67 -3.96
N LYS A 59 -3.36 -14.20 -2.78
CA LYS A 59 -2.63 -14.29 -1.50
C LYS A 59 -1.27 -13.61 -1.43
N LEU A 60 -0.50 -13.58 -2.53
CA LEU A 60 0.82 -12.96 -2.59
C LEU A 60 0.92 -12.06 -3.82
N GLY A 61 1.16 -10.79 -3.57
CA GLY A 61 1.61 -9.81 -4.55
C GLY A 61 3.01 -9.32 -4.24
N LEU A 62 3.75 -8.96 -5.27
CA LEU A 62 5.03 -8.27 -5.12
C LEU A 62 4.93 -6.86 -5.67
N TRP A 63 5.74 -5.97 -5.11
CA TRP A 63 5.68 -4.55 -5.39
C TRP A 63 7.07 -4.00 -5.70
N ALA A 64 7.15 -3.11 -6.67
CA ALA A 64 8.28 -2.20 -6.86
C ALA A 64 7.86 -0.78 -6.49
N HIS A 65 8.00 -0.42 -5.22
CA HIS A 65 7.87 0.94 -4.71
C HIS A 65 9.14 1.72 -5.09
N TRP A 66 9.17 2.24 -6.31
CA TRP A 66 10.38 2.65 -6.98
C TRP A 66 10.19 3.94 -7.79
N GLY A 67 11.20 4.80 -7.77
CA GLY A 67 11.18 6.08 -8.46
C GLY A 67 12.46 6.88 -8.22
N PRO A 68 12.48 8.19 -8.57
CA PRO A 68 13.67 9.02 -8.44
C PRO A 68 14.25 9.10 -7.03
N GLN A 69 13.45 8.92 -5.99
CA GLN A 69 13.90 8.88 -4.60
C GLN A 69 14.85 7.71 -4.30
N SER A 70 14.85 6.67 -5.16
CA SER A 70 15.80 5.56 -5.04
C SER A 70 17.21 5.89 -5.54
N ALA A 71 17.39 6.96 -6.32
CA ALA A 71 18.69 7.29 -6.90
C ALA A 71 19.74 7.70 -5.85
N PRO A 72 19.42 8.49 -4.81
CA PRO A 72 20.36 8.79 -3.71
C PRO A 72 20.60 7.63 -2.75
N GLU A 73 19.80 6.57 -2.80
CA GLU A 73 19.88 5.40 -1.90
C GLU A 73 19.76 5.73 -0.40
N GLN A 74 19.00 6.78 -0.07
CA GLN A 74 18.79 7.23 1.31
C GLN A 74 17.45 6.76 1.91
N GLY A 75 16.64 6.06 1.12
CA GLY A 75 15.36 5.54 1.55
C GLY A 75 14.19 6.47 1.27
N ASP A 76 13.09 6.17 1.92
CA ASP A 76 11.82 6.82 1.65
C ASP A 76 11.77 8.27 2.14
N TRP A 77 11.03 9.11 1.41
CA TRP A 77 10.84 10.54 1.67
C TRP A 77 12.10 11.40 1.54
N TYR A 78 13.16 10.89 0.91
CA TYR A 78 14.35 11.68 0.66
C TYR A 78 14.03 13.03 -0.03
N ALA A 79 13.16 13.03 -1.03
CA ALA A 79 12.80 14.23 -1.79
C ALA A 79 12.17 15.37 -0.94
N GLN A 80 11.59 15.04 0.21
CA GLN A 80 11.14 16.03 1.19
C GLN A 80 12.21 16.33 2.24
N ARG A 81 12.84 15.27 2.78
CA ARG A 81 13.72 15.39 3.93
C ARG A 81 15.04 16.09 3.61
N MET A 82 15.46 16.08 2.34
CA MET A 82 16.58 16.88 1.87
C MET A 82 16.39 18.40 2.07
N TYR A 83 15.15 18.86 2.29
CA TYR A 83 14.79 20.25 2.59
C TYR A 83 14.54 20.51 4.09
N LEU A 84 14.74 19.52 4.95
CA LEU A 84 14.57 19.68 6.40
C LEU A 84 15.93 19.92 7.06
N GLU A 85 16.29 21.21 7.26
CA GLU A 85 17.55 21.62 7.89
C GLU A 85 17.90 20.74 9.10
N GLY A 86 19.11 20.17 9.10
CA GLY A 86 19.63 19.35 10.19
C GLY A 86 19.19 17.88 10.18
N SER A 87 18.25 17.48 9.32
CA SER A 87 17.90 16.06 9.15
C SER A 87 19.10 15.24 8.60
N PRO A 88 19.14 13.92 8.79
CA PRO A 88 20.16 13.08 8.15
C PRO A 88 20.21 13.22 6.64
N ASP A 89 19.04 13.28 5.97
CA ASP A 89 18.94 13.38 4.51
C ASP A 89 19.40 14.75 4.01
N TYR A 90 19.10 15.84 4.75
CA TYR A 90 19.62 17.18 4.45
C TYR A 90 21.15 17.23 4.54
N LYS A 91 21.75 16.68 5.61
CA LYS A 91 23.20 16.64 5.80
C LYS A 91 23.87 15.84 4.68
N TRP A 92 23.32 14.69 4.37
CA TRP A 92 23.82 13.85 3.28
C TRP A 92 23.71 14.55 1.93
N HIS A 93 22.59 15.23 1.66
CA HIS A 93 22.38 16.00 0.43
C HIS A 93 23.38 17.15 0.31
N LEU A 94 23.60 17.90 1.41
CA LEU A 94 24.56 19.00 1.46
C LEU A 94 25.97 18.52 1.12
N GLU A 95 26.37 17.35 1.62
CA GLU A 95 27.69 16.76 1.39
C GLU A 95 27.88 16.27 -0.05
N HIS A 96 26.87 15.66 -0.66
CA HIS A 96 27.00 14.96 -1.94
C HIS A 96 26.52 15.77 -3.15
N PHE A 97 25.56 16.66 -2.96
CA PHE A 97 24.96 17.46 -4.03
C PHE A 97 25.15 18.97 -3.84
N GLY A 98 25.30 19.42 -2.59
CA GLY A 98 25.35 20.82 -2.23
C GLY A 98 24.06 21.32 -1.62
N HIS A 99 23.96 22.66 -1.42
CA HIS A 99 22.84 23.25 -0.71
C HIS A 99 21.54 23.26 -1.55
N PRO A 100 20.36 22.96 -0.95
CA PRO A 100 19.08 22.89 -1.67
C PRO A 100 18.62 24.17 -2.38
N SER A 101 19.23 25.33 -2.08
CA SER A 101 19.00 26.56 -2.87
C SER A 101 19.74 26.58 -4.21
N LYS A 102 20.64 25.64 -4.45
CA LYS A 102 21.45 25.53 -5.68
C LYS A 102 21.17 24.24 -6.43
N VAL A 103 21.17 23.13 -5.71
CA VAL A 103 20.92 21.79 -6.25
C VAL A 103 19.77 21.20 -5.43
N GLY A 104 18.59 21.17 -6.00
CA GLY A 104 17.39 20.66 -5.35
C GLY A 104 16.92 19.32 -5.92
N TYR A 105 15.73 18.91 -5.56
CA TYR A 105 15.19 17.62 -6.01
C TYR A 105 15.02 17.55 -7.54
N LYS A 106 14.69 18.67 -8.20
CA LYS A 106 14.68 18.78 -9.66
C LYS A 106 15.98 18.34 -10.35
N ASP A 107 17.11 18.48 -9.65
CA ASP A 107 18.44 18.09 -10.13
C ASP A 107 18.75 16.63 -9.78
N VAL A 108 18.11 16.07 -8.75
CA VAL A 108 18.20 14.66 -8.36
C VAL A 108 17.39 13.78 -9.33
N VAL A 109 16.20 14.20 -9.74
CA VAL A 109 15.33 13.43 -10.65
C VAL A 109 16.07 12.91 -11.89
N PRO A 110 16.87 13.70 -12.63
CA PRO A 110 17.61 13.19 -13.79
C PRO A 110 18.69 12.15 -13.47
N THR A 111 19.06 11.96 -12.21
CA THR A 111 20.05 10.93 -11.81
C THR A 111 19.43 9.53 -11.69
N PHE A 112 18.12 9.45 -11.65
CA PHE A 112 17.37 8.19 -11.74
C PHE A 112 17.45 7.65 -13.17
N LYS A 113 18.29 6.67 -13.44
CA LYS A 113 18.59 6.19 -14.80
C LYS A 113 17.97 4.85 -15.14
N ALA A 114 17.74 3.99 -14.16
CA ALA A 114 17.26 2.61 -14.39
C ALA A 114 18.12 1.85 -15.44
N GLU A 115 19.43 2.05 -15.42
CA GLU A 115 20.36 1.55 -16.45
C GLU A 115 20.58 0.05 -16.39
N LYS A 116 20.34 -0.57 -15.22
CA LYS A 116 20.43 -2.03 -15.01
C LYS A 116 19.06 -2.69 -14.88
N TRP A 117 17.98 -1.93 -15.15
CA TRP A 117 16.64 -2.45 -14.98
C TRP A 117 16.23 -3.37 -16.13
N GLU A 118 15.93 -4.60 -15.78
CA GLU A 118 15.49 -5.67 -16.68
C GLU A 118 14.12 -6.20 -16.21
N PRO A 119 12.99 -5.56 -16.62
CA PRO A 119 11.66 -5.91 -16.10
C PRO A 119 11.26 -7.35 -16.39
N GLU A 120 11.63 -7.91 -17.54
CA GLU A 120 11.36 -9.29 -17.89
C GLU A 120 12.05 -10.26 -16.92
N ARG A 121 13.35 -10.06 -16.66
CA ARG A 121 14.11 -10.90 -15.73
C ARG A 121 13.59 -10.80 -14.29
N LEU A 122 13.30 -9.59 -13.82
CA LEU A 122 12.77 -9.38 -12.48
C LEU A 122 11.41 -10.05 -12.34
N MET A 123 10.55 -9.93 -13.36
CA MET A 123 9.23 -10.58 -13.35
C MET A 123 9.34 -12.10 -13.33
N ASP A 124 10.33 -12.70 -14.01
CA ASP A 124 10.59 -14.16 -13.91
C ASP A 124 10.94 -14.57 -12.47
N LEU A 125 11.75 -13.77 -11.77
CA LEU A 125 12.08 -14.01 -10.37
C LEU A 125 10.85 -13.88 -9.47
N TYR A 126 10.02 -12.88 -9.69
CA TYR A 126 8.80 -12.64 -8.90
C TYR A 126 7.75 -13.74 -9.11
N VAL A 127 7.58 -14.23 -10.33
CA VAL A 127 6.71 -15.40 -10.61
C VAL A 127 7.23 -16.65 -9.90
N LYS A 128 8.53 -16.91 -9.96
CA LYS A 128 9.16 -18.05 -9.26
C LYS A 128 8.99 -17.95 -7.74
N ALA A 129 9.06 -16.74 -7.19
CA ALA A 129 8.79 -16.50 -5.77
C ALA A 129 7.31 -16.64 -5.39
N GLY A 130 6.44 -16.87 -6.37
CA GLY A 130 5.05 -17.20 -6.15
C GLY A 130 4.08 -16.02 -6.27
N ALA A 131 4.49 -14.86 -6.77
CA ALA A 131 3.58 -13.74 -7.01
C ALA A 131 2.41 -14.14 -7.93
N LYS A 132 1.22 -13.71 -7.60
CA LYS A 132 0.01 -13.82 -8.44
C LYS A 132 -0.43 -12.48 -9.00
N TYR A 133 0.04 -11.39 -8.42
CA TYR A 133 -0.07 -10.05 -8.95
C TYR A 133 1.21 -9.26 -8.65
N PHE A 134 1.43 -8.23 -9.45
CA PHE A 134 2.56 -7.33 -9.30
C PHE A 134 2.06 -5.90 -9.34
N VAL A 135 2.58 -5.05 -8.45
CA VAL A 135 2.24 -3.63 -8.39
C VAL A 135 3.45 -2.79 -8.75
N SER A 136 3.28 -1.87 -9.70
CA SER A 136 4.25 -0.83 -10.04
C SER A 136 3.90 0.46 -9.30
N MET A 137 4.91 1.23 -8.89
CA MET A 137 4.68 2.64 -8.58
C MET A 137 4.25 3.38 -9.85
N GLY A 138 3.13 4.09 -9.79
CA GLY A 138 2.73 5.06 -10.81
C GLY A 138 3.30 6.44 -10.51
N VAL A 139 3.02 6.94 -9.31
CA VAL A 139 3.51 8.24 -8.83
C VAL A 139 3.60 8.22 -7.31
N HIS A 140 4.69 8.74 -6.75
CA HIS A 140 4.83 8.98 -5.31
C HIS A 140 4.47 10.43 -4.94
N HIS A 141 4.60 10.81 -3.66
CA HIS A 141 4.39 12.19 -3.21
C HIS A 141 5.32 13.20 -3.89
N ASP A 142 6.42 12.75 -4.48
CA ASP A 142 7.43 13.54 -5.18
C ASP A 142 6.98 14.08 -6.55
N ASN A 143 5.71 13.87 -6.90
CA ASN A 143 5.07 14.46 -8.09
C ASN A 143 5.69 14.02 -9.43
N PHE A 144 6.44 12.90 -9.45
CA PHE A 144 7.07 12.35 -10.64
C PHE A 144 6.32 11.12 -11.16
N ASP A 145 5.80 11.20 -12.40
CA ASP A 145 5.03 10.13 -13.01
C ASP A 145 5.92 9.06 -13.63
N MET A 146 5.69 7.79 -13.30
CA MET A 146 6.48 6.67 -13.82
C MET A 146 5.98 6.15 -15.19
N TRP A 147 5.03 6.86 -15.83
CA TRP A 147 4.49 6.58 -17.16
C TRP A 147 4.57 7.82 -18.05
N ASN A 148 4.22 7.67 -19.35
CA ASN A 148 4.13 8.79 -20.30
C ASN A 148 2.87 9.63 -20.04
N SER A 149 2.88 10.41 -18.98
CA SER A 149 1.73 11.19 -18.52
C SER A 149 1.49 12.40 -19.42
N LYS A 150 0.23 12.58 -19.85
CA LYS A 150 -0.20 13.75 -20.61
C LYS A 150 -0.34 15.01 -19.75
N PHE A 151 -0.55 14.81 -18.45
CA PHE A 151 -0.80 15.91 -17.51
C PHE A 151 0.42 16.29 -16.66
N GLN A 152 1.54 15.56 -16.81
CA GLN A 152 2.84 15.90 -16.23
C GLN A 152 3.94 15.72 -17.29
N PRO A 153 3.98 16.61 -18.31
CA PRO A 153 4.80 16.37 -19.50
C PRO A 153 6.31 16.50 -19.25
N ARG A 154 6.72 17.20 -18.20
CA ARG A 154 8.13 17.46 -17.88
C ARG A 154 8.70 16.51 -16.85
N TRP A 155 7.91 16.18 -15.82
CA TRP A 155 8.32 15.35 -14.68
C TRP A 155 7.71 13.96 -14.75
N ASN A 156 8.10 13.23 -15.79
CA ASN A 156 7.73 11.83 -15.96
C ASN A 156 8.91 11.00 -16.50
N ALA A 157 8.82 9.68 -16.34
CA ALA A 157 9.90 8.74 -16.63
C ALA A 157 10.28 8.66 -18.12
N VAL A 158 9.41 9.13 -19.02
CA VAL A 158 9.71 9.22 -20.47
C VAL A 158 10.41 10.53 -20.80
N ALA A 159 10.01 11.64 -20.16
CA ALA A 159 10.56 12.95 -20.41
C ALA A 159 11.87 13.22 -19.63
N SER A 160 12.09 12.56 -18.49
CA SER A 160 13.26 12.75 -17.62
C SER A 160 13.74 11.42 -17.03
N GLY A 161 14.95 11.39 -16.52
CA GLY A 161 15.53 10.22 -15.88
C GLY A 161 15.73 9.03 -16.84
N PRO A 162 14.99 7.93 -16.68
CA PRO A 162 15.24 6.68 -17.41
C PRO A 162 14.86 6.72 -18.89
N ARG A 163 14.06 7.69 -19.34
CA ARG A 163 13.55 7.82 -20.70
C ARG A 163 12.76 6.58 -21.16
N LYS A 164 11.98 6.00 -20.26
CA LYS A 164 11.20 4.77 -20.47
C LYS A 164 9.83 4.91 -19.82
N ASP A 165 8.80 4.30 -20.43
CA ASP A 165 7.50 4.10 -19.77
C ASP A 165 7.62 2.92 -18.78
N ILE A 166 7.98 3.23 -17.54
CA ILE A 166 8.24 2.22 -16.51
C ILE A 166 6.97 1.42 -16.20
N VAL A 167 5.84 2.10 -16.04
CA VAL A 167 4.54 1.44 -15.75
C VAL A 167 4.14 0.52 -16.91
N GLY A 168 4.26 1.00 -18.15
CA GLY A 168 3.94 0.22 -19.35
C GLY A 168 4.80 -1.03 -19.48
N MET A 169 6.11 -0.89 -19.28
CA MET A 169 7.04 -2.03 -19.37
C MET A 169 6.81 -3.07 -18.24
N TRP A 170 6.53 -2.63 -17.01
CA TRP A 170 6.13 -3.55 -15.93
C TRP A 170 4.82 -4.28 -16.23
N ARG A 171 3.81 -3.55 -16.72
CA ARG A 171 2.53 -4.12 -17.16
C ARG A 171 2.73 -5.23 -18.17
N ASP A 172 3.50 -4.97 -19.21
CA ASP A 172 3.72 -5.90 -20.30
C ASP A 172 4.47 -7.15 -19.82
N ALA A 173 5.50 -6.98 -18.98
CA ALA A 173 6.24 -8.09 -18.38
C ALA A 173 5.35 -8.94 -17.44
N ALA A 174 4.47 -8.33 -16.66
CA ALA A 174 3.54 -9.03 -15.78
C ALA A 174 2.48 -9.81 -16.57
N ARG A 175 1.81 -9.16 -17.52
CA ARG A 175 0.76 -9.78 -18.34
C ARG A 175 1.26 -10.92 -19.20
N LYS A 176 2.45 -10.82 -19.77
CA LYS A 176 3.12 -11.89 -20.53
C LYS A 176 3.27 -13.17 -19.70
N ARG A 177 3.33 -13.06 -18.37
CA ARG A 177 3.44 -14.20 -17.44
C ARG A 177 2.14 -14.55 -16.73
N GLY A 178 1.02 -13.96 -17.15
CA GLY A 178 -0.31 -14.23 -16.59
C GLY A 178 -0.53 -13.65 -15.20
N LEU A 179 0.32 -12.71 -14.74
CA LEU A 179 0.08 -12.01 -13.50
C LEU A 179 -0.98 -10.91 -13.68
N LYS A 180 -1.78 -10.70 -12.64
CA LYS A 180 -2.56 -9.48 -12.51
C LYS A 180 -1.63 -8.29 -12.27
N PHE A 181 -1.93 -7.16 -12.90
CA PHE A 181 -1.10 -5.96 -12.84
C PHE A 181 -1.79 -4.84 -12.04
N GLY A 182 -1.09 -4.32 -11.05
CA GLY A 182 -1.54 -3.20 -10.25
C GLY A 182 -0.64 -1.97 -10.42
N VAL A 183 -1.19 -0.81 -10.06
CA VAL A 183 -0.45 0.44 -9.95
C VAL A 183 -0.79 1.13 -8.64
N SER A 184 0.24 1.64 -7.96
CA SER A 184 0.08 2.46 -6.76
C SER A 184 0.25 3.94 -7.08
N GLU A 185 -0.60 4.78 -6.48
CA GLU A 185 -0.50 6.23 -6.53
C GLU A 185 -0.51 6.84 -5.13
N HIS A 186 0.33 7.84 -4.91
CA HIS A 186 0.49 8.59 -3.66
C HIS A 186 0.31 10.09 -3.89
N LEU A 187 -0.24 10.46 -5.03
CA LEU A 187 -0.28 11.83 -5.53
C LEU A 187 -1.18 12.75 -4.70
N SER A 188 -2.20 12.18 -4.05
CA SER A 188 -3.16 12.94 -3.26
C SER A 188 -2.52 13.80 -2.15
N ASN A 189 -1.37 13.38 -1.64
CA ASN A 189 -0.64 14.08 -0.59
C ASN A 189 0.48 15.00 -1.12
N SER A 190 0.73 15.02 -2.42
CA SER A 190 1.90 15.71 -3.01
C SER A 190 1.89 17.22 -2.78
N PHE A 191 0.72 17.88 -2.77
CA PHE A 191 0.63 19.34 -2.74
C PHE A 191 1.29 19.96 -1.51
N ASP A 192 0.90 19.56 -0.32
CA ASP A 192 1.47 20.09 0.93
C ASP A 192 2.75 19.35 1.37
N TRP A 193 2.99 18.16 0.83
CA TRP A 193 4.21 17.40 1.08
C TRP A 193 5.47 18.16 0.63
N PHE A 194 5.39 18.89 -0.48
CA PHE A 194 6.48 19.74 -0.98
C PHE A 194 6.63 21.10 -0.25
N ALA A 195 5.84 21.40 0.76
CA ALA A 195 5.98 22.64 1.52
C ALA A 195 7.40 22.83 2.08
N ALA A 196 8.11 21.74 2.39
CA ALA A 196 9.50 21.80 2.83
C ALA A 196 10.44 22.44 1.80
N ALA A 197 10.21 22.21 0.49
CA ALA A 197 11.02 22.78 -0.58
C ALA A 197 10.85 24.32 -0.75
N HIS A 198 9.82 24.90 -0.14
CA HIS A 198 9.58 26.35 -0.16
C HIS A 198 10.12 27.08 1.08
N ARG A 199 10.88 26.40 1.93
CA ARG A 199 11.52 26.96 3.13
C ARG A 199 12.91 27.53 2.82
N SER A 200 13.63 27.84 3.86
CA SER A 200 15.05 28.22 3.85
C SER A 200 15.69 27.70 5.14
N ASP A 201 17.01 27.71 5.20
CA ASP A 201 17.72 27.48 6.45
C ASP A 201 17.41 28.58 7.47
N LYS A 202 17.37 28.21 8.71
CA LYS A 202 17.19 29.13 9.84
C LYS A 202 18.52 29.61 10.41
N SER A 203 19.61 28.91 10.11
CA SER A 203 20.93 29.15 10.67
C SER A 203 22.04 28.89 9.64
N GLY A 204 23.28 29.29 10.00
CA GLY A 204 24.46 29.06 9.18
C GLY A 204 24.63 29.99 7.99
N ALA A 205 25.49 29.60 7.05
CA ALA A 205 25.90 30.43 5.91
C ALA A 205 24.78 30.69 4.90
N TYR A 206 23.76 29.86 4.88
CA TYR A 206 22.60 29.96 3.97
C TYR A 206 21.31 30.40 4.69
N ALA A 207 21.41 30.92 5.91
CA ALA A 207 20.23 31.37 6.65
C ALA A 207 19.41 32.39 5.84
N GLY A 208 18.11 32.11 5.69
CA GLY A 208 17.17 32.95 4.93
C GLY A 208 17.29 32.83 3.40
N VAL A 209 18.22 32.05 2.87
CA VAL A 209 18.31 31.81 1.43
C VAL A 209 17.23 30.81 1.02
N PRO A 210 16.26 31.20 0.16
CA PRO A 210 15.16 30.31 -0.22
C PRO A 210 15.67 29.04 -0.92
N TYR A 211 15.07 27.89 -0.62
CA TYR A 211 15.31 26.68 -1.38
C TYR A 211 14.71 26.77 -2.78
N ASP A 212 15.12 25.89 -3.70
CA ASP A 212 14.79 25.91 -5.12
C ASP A 212 13.28 25.69 -5.42
N GLY A 213 12.50 25.16 -4.48
CA GLY A 213 11.06 25.08 -4.59
C GLY A 213 10.35 26.43 -4.69
N ASN A 214 11.03 27.52 -4.30
CA ASN A 214 10.52 28.89 -4.48
C ASN A 214 10.70 29.43 -5.89
N ASP A 215 11.42 28.75 -6.79
CA ASP A 215 11.55 29.15 -8.19
C ASP A 215 10.26 28.80 -8.95
N PRO A 216 9.50 29.81 -9.45
CA PRO A 216 8.24 29.58 -10.14
C PRO A 216 8.41 28.79 -11.46
N ALA A 217 9.62 28.70 -12.03
CA ALA A 217 9.92 27.89 -13.20
C ALA A 217 9.77 26.39 -12.96
N TYR A 218 9.72 25.95 -11.70
CA TYR A 218 9.59 24.55 -11.26
C TYR A 218 8.30 24.29 -10.46
N SER A 219 7.32 25.18 -10.57
CA SER A 219 6.02 25.01 -9.88
C SER A 219 5.23 23.80 -10.38
N ASP A 220 5.55 23.25 -11.53
CA ASP A 220 5.02 21.99 -12.05
C ASP A 220 5.56 20.75 -11.31
N LEU A 221 6.69 20.88 -10.59
CA LEU A 221 7.22 19.84 -9.68
C LEU A 221 6.86 20.13 -8.23
N TYR A 222 7.19 21.35 -7.75
CA TYR A 222 7.11 21.71 -6.32
C TYR A 222 5.77 22.32 -5.92
N HIS A 223 4.83 22.47 -6.87
CA HIS A 223 3.58 23.20 -6.72
C HIS A 223 3.77 24.73 -6.61
N SER A 224 2.67 25.46 -6.72
CA SER A 224 2.63 26.91 -6.48
C SER A 224 1.79 27.17 -5.24
N TYR A 225 2.33 27.95 -4.30
CA TYR A 225 1.61 28.38 -3.11
C TYR A 225 1.08 29.80 -3.22
N GLN A 226 1.04 30.35 -4.45
CA GLN A 226 0.42 31.64 -4.71
C GLN A 226 -1.04 31.64 -4.24
N GLY A 227 -1.42 32.61 -3.40
CA GLY A 227 -2.76 32.69 -2.82
C GLY A 227 -2.96 31.85 -1.54
N MET A 228 -1.96 31.10 -1.11
CA MET A 228 -1.94 30.47 0.21
C MET A 228 -1.51 31.48 1.28
N PRO A 229 -1.80 31.24 2.58
CA PRO A 229 -1.25 32.05 3.68
C PRO A 229 0.27 32.20 3.56
N ALA A 230 0.82 33.36 3.90
CA ALA A 230 2.24 33.66 3.75
C ALA A 230 3.16 32.70 4.51
N ASP A 231 2.68 32.13 5.60
CA ASP A 231 3.38 31.15 6.43
C ASP A 231 3.04 29.69 6.08
N PHE A 232 2.26 29.44 5.02
CA PHE A 232 1.78 28.09 4.66
C PHE A 232 2.91 27.07 4.61
N ALA A 233 4.00 27.37 3.91
CA ALA A 233 5.14 26.47 3.79
C ALA A 233 5.80 26.14 5.15
N GLN A 234 5.74 27.03 6.12
CA GLN A 234 6.28 26.81 7.47
C GLN A 234 5.31 26.03 8.36
N ALA A 235 4.00 26.26 8.21
CA ALA A 235 2.94 25.66 9.00
C ALA A 235 2.49 24.31 8.47
N ALA A 236 2.60 24.06 7.15
CA ALA A 236 2.15 22.84 6.53
C ALA A 236 2.86 21.62 7.12
N ALA A 237 2.07 20.71 7.66
CA ALA A 237 2.56 19.40 8.08
C ALA A 237 2.77 18.50 6.85
N PRO A 238 3.72 17.58 6.89
CA PRO A 238 3.82 16.55 5.87
C PRO A 238 2.50 15.80 5.75
N MET A 239 1.94 15.72 4.55
CA MET A 239 0.65 15.06 4.28
C MET A 239 -0.55 15.63 5.05
N GLY A 240 -0.62 16.97 5.20
CA GLY A 240 -1.77 17.68 5.78
C GLY A 240 -3.02 17.64 4.89
N ARG A 241 -2.89 17.21 3.64
CA ARG A 241 -3.98 17.03 2.66
C ARG A 241 -4.72 18.31 2.31
N VAL A 242 -4.04 19.42 2.39
CA VAL A 242 -4.54 20.70 1.89
C VAL A 242 -4.22 20.78 0.39
N ALA A 243 -5.27 20.94 -0.42
CA ALA A 243 -5.10 21.07 -1.86
C ALA A 243 -6.17 21.99 -2.46
N PRO A 244 -5.82 22.95 -3.34
CA PRO A 244 -6.78 23.75 -4.07
C PRO A 244 -7.54 22.91 -5.11
N ASP A 245 -8.73 23.37 -5.52
CA ASP A 245 -9.57 22.62 -6.47
C ASP A 245 -8.88 22.38 -7.83
N ALA A 246 -8.05 23.31 -8.27
CA ALA A 246 -7.22 23.13 -9.47
C ALA A 246 -6.29 21.92 -9.35
N TRP A 247 -5.69 21.69 -8.17
CA TRP A 247 -4.85 20.52 -7.93
C TRP A 247 -5.67 19.22 -7.87
N LYS A 248 -6.85 19.25 -7.21
CA LYS A 248 -7.74 18.08 -7.16
C LYS A 248 -8.18 17.64 -8.56
N LEU A 249 -8.46 18.59 -9.45
CA LEU A 249 -8.77 18.31 -10.85
C LEU A 249 -7.55 17.75 -11.60
N GLN A 250 -6.37 18.30 -11.36
CA GLN A 250 -5.12 17.76 -11.95
C GLN A 250 -4.86 16.34 -11.46
N TYR A 251 -5.00 16.07 -10.17
CA TYR A 251 -4.94 14.72 -9.58
C TYR A 251 -5.88 13.75 -10.33
N PHE A 252 -7.17 14.11 -10.43
CA PHE A 252 -8.16 13.28 -11.10
C PHE A 252 -7.76 12.98 -12.55
N ASN A 253 -7.36 14.00 -13.32
CA ASN A 253 -7.00 13.85 -14.72
C ASN A 253 -5.74 12.98 -14.91
N ARG A 254 -4.73 13.13 -14.05
CA ARG A 254 -3.49 12.33 -14.11
C ARG A 254 -3.75 10.86 -13.82
N ILE A 255 -4.46 10.54 -12.73
CA ILE A 255 -4.72 9.15 -12.38
C ILE A 255 -5.75 8.51 -13.33
N LYS A 256 -6.71 9.28 -13.85
CA LYS A 256 -7.57 8.84 -14.95
C LYS A 256 -6.76 8.51 -16.22
N ASP A 257 -5.76 9.33 -16.57
CA ASP A 257 -4.85 9.08 -17.71
C ASP A 257 -4.06 7.78 -17.50
N LEU A 258 -3.51 7.57 -16.29
CA LEU A 258 -2.86 6.31 -15.89
C LEU A 258 -3.78 5.10 -16.08
N VAL A 259 -5.00 5.16 -15.57
CA VAL A 259 -5.99 4.08 -15.71
C VAL A 259 -6.31 3.83 -17.19
N ASN A 260 -6.50 4.87 -17.98
CA ASN A 260 -6.83 4.74 -19.40
C ASN A 260 -5.68 4.12 -20.22
N GLN A 261 -4.42 4.49 -19.94
CA GLN A 261 -3.27 3.99 -20.69
C GLN A 261 -2.89 2.56 -20.30
N HIS A 262 -2.94 2.22 -19.02
CA HIS A 262 -2.39 0.96 -18.52
C HIS A 262 -3.43 -0.05 -18.07
N GLN A 263 -4.67 0.40 -17.79
CA GLN A 263 -5.81 -0.45 -17.44
C GLN A 263 -5.45 -1.48 -16.36
N PRO A 264 -5.00 -1.03 -15.18
CA PRO A 264 -4.55 -1.93 -14.12
C PRO A 264 -5.71 -2.78 -13.58
N ASP A 265 -5.42 -4.02 -13.18
CA ASP A 265 -6.34 -4.88 -12.43
C ASP A 265 -6.50 -4.41 -10.97
N LEU A 266 -5.51 -3.68 -10.44
CA LEU A 266 -5.52 -3.12 -9.09
C LEU A 266 -5.02 -1.68 -9.12
N LEU A 267 -5.81 -0.76 -8.56
CA LEU A 267 -5.41 0.62 -8.29
C LEU A 267 -5.32 0.82 -6.79
N TYR A 268 -4.12 1.14 -6.31
CA TYR A 268 -3.83 1.37 -4.91
C TYR A 268 -3.63 2.87 -4.67
N THR A 269 -4.33 3.42 -3.70
CA THR A 269 -4.12 4.79 -3.21
C THR A 269 -3.51 4.78 -1.82
N ASP A 270 -2.43 5.53 -1.62
CA ASP A 270 -1.81 5.70 -0.31
C ASP A 270 -2.64 6.64 0.57
N GLY A 271 -3.62 6.08 1.26
CA GLY A 271 -4.53 6.81 2.13
C GLY A 271 -6.00 6.46 1.92
N PRO A 272 -6.92 7.33 2.36
CA PRO A 272 -8.35 7.24 2.06
C PRO A 272 -8.64 7.58 0.61
N ILE A 273 -9.85 7.31 0.13
CA ILE A 273 -10.35 7.84 -1.15
C ILE A 273 -10.18 9.37 -1.13
N PRO A 274 -9.38 9.95 -2.05
CA PRO A 274 -9.00 11.36 -1.95
C PRO A 274 -10.08 12.31 -2.42
N PHE A 275 -10.15 13.49 -1.82
CA PHE A 275 -10.87 14.66 -2.34
C PHE A 275 -12.35 14.41 -2.68
N GLU A 276 -13.04 13.56 -1.89
CA GLU A 276 -14.48 13.27 -2.00
C GLU A 276 -14.90 12.91 -3.44
N GLU A 277 -15.65 13.78 -4.13
CA GLU A 277 -16.18 13.53 -5.47
C GLU A 277 -15.10 13.22 -6.52
N TYR A 278 -13.89 13.75 -6.41
CA TYR A 278 -12.80 13.45 -7.35
C TYR A 278 -12.33 12.01 -7.21
N GLY A 279 -12.06 11.57 -5.98
CA GLY A 279 -11.65 10.20 -5.70
C GLY A 279 -12.76 9.19 -5.97
N LEU A 280 -14.00 9.48 -5.55
CA LEU A 280 -15.15 8.59 -5.82
C LEU A 280 -15.37 8.43 -7.33
N SER A 281 -15.25 9.51 -8.10
CA SER A 281 -15.34 9.48 -9.56
C SER A 281 -14.20 8.68 -10.19
N LEU A 282 -13.00 8.76 -9.62
CA LEU A 282 -11.86 7.96 -10.07
C LEU A 282 -12.06 6.47 -9.83
N VAL A 283 -12.56 6.08 -8.65
CA VAL A 283 -12.90 4.68 -8.34
C VAL A 283 -13.96 4.16 -9.30
N ALA A 284 -15.04 4.93 -9.52
CA ALA A 284 -16.08 4.58 -10.49
C ALA A 284 -15.52 4.44 -11.92
N HIS A 285 -14.63 5.35 -12.33
CA HIS A 285 -13.95 5.28 -13.62
C HIS A 285 -13.15 3.99 -13.77
N HIS A 286 -12.34 3.64 -12.77
CA HIS A 286 -11.54 2.42 -12.75
C HIS A 286 -12.41 1.16 -12.88
N TYR A 287 -13.51 1.07 -12.13
CA TYR A 287 -14.44 -0.05 -12.20
C TYR A 287 -15.19 -0.12 -13.54
N ASN A 288 -15.59 1.02 -14.09
CA ASN A 288 -16.27 1.07 -15.39
C ASN A 288 -15.35 0.70 -16.56
N VAL A 289 -14.07 1.11 -16.52
CA VAL A 289 -13.05 0.66 -17.49
C VAL A 289 -12.92 -0.85 -17.46
N SER A 290 -12.86 -1.43 -16.26
CA SER A 290 -12.80 -2.89 -16.10
C SER A 290 -14.08 -3.57 -16.61
N ALA A 291 -15.27 -3.06 -16.26
CA ALA A 291 -16.54 -3.61 -16.74
C ALA A 291 -16.61 -3.61 -18.27
N ARG A 292 -16.19 -2.53 -18.93
CA ARG A 292 -16.10 -2.45 -20.39
C ARG A 292 -15.19 -3.54 -21.00
N GLN A 293 -14.05 -3.80 -20.36
CA GLN A 293 -13.08 -4.81 -20.83
C GLN A 293 -13.56 -6.25 -20.64
N HIS A 294 -14.39 -6.51 -19.62
CA HIS A 294 -14.77 -7.86 -19.22
C HIS A 294 -16.27 -8.16 -19.44
N GLY A 295 -16.88 -7.50 -20.44
CA GLY A 295 -18.27 -7.78 -20.82
C GLY A 295 -19.29 -7.50 -19.71
N GLY A 296 -19.11 -6.41 -18.97
CA GLY A 296 -19.97 -5.98 -17.87
C GLY A 296 -19.54 -6.47 -16.47
N ARG A 297 -18.58 -7.39 -16.36
CA ARG A 297 -18.04 -7.83 -15.07
C ARG A 297 -16.91 -6.91 -14.62
N VAL A 298 -16.86 -6.63 -13.32
CA VAL A 298 -15.75 -5.87 -12.73
C VAL A 298 -14.70 -6.84 -12.20
N GLU A 299 -13.53 -6.81 -12.83
CA GLU A 299 -12.36 -7.58 -12.40
C GLU A 299 -11.30 -6.68 -11.75
N ALA A 300 -11.57 -5.38 -11.65
CA ALA A 300 -10.69 -4.41 -11.02
C ALA A 300 -10.85 -4.39 -9.50
N VAL A 301 -9.75 -4.10 -8.80
CA VAL A 301 -9.69 -3.86 -7.36
C VAL A 301 -9.22 -2.44 -7.12
N TYR A 302 -9.84 -1.74 -6.17
CA TYR A 302 -9.34 -0.50 -5.61
C TYR A 302 -9.00 -0.71 -4.14
N ASN A 303 -7.81 -0.27 -3.72
CA ASN A 303 -7.38 -0.32 -2.32
C ASN A 303 -7.46 1.06 -1.67
N SER A 304 -8.05 1.13 -0.48
CA SER A 304 -8.01 2.29 0.41
C SER A 304 -7.48 1.87 1.79
N LYS A 305 -6.72 2.75 2.44
CA LYS A 305 -6.21 2.54 3.81
C LYS A 305 -7.22 2.93 4.90
N ARG A 306 -8.38 3.42 4.53
CA ARG A 306 -9.43 3.80 5.49
C ARG A 306 -10.56 2.77 5.49
N GLN A 307 -10.79 2.17 6.66
CA GLN A 307 -11.80 1.12 6.83
C GLN A 307 -13.19 1.59 6.41
N GLU A 308 -13.56 2.83 6.73
CA GLU A 308 -14.86 3.41 6.42
C GLU A 308 -15.10 3.54 4.91
N ASP A 309 -14.04 3.69 4.11
CA ASP A 309 -14.17 3.72 2.65
C ASP A 309 -14.59 2.36 2.10
N CYS A 310 -14.19 1.26 2.73
CA CYS A 310 -14.45 -0.11 2.27
C CYS A 310 -15.53 -0.84 3.08
N ALA A 311 -16.10 -0.21 4.13
CA ALA A 311 -17.00 -0.85 5.09
C ALA A 311 -18.27 -1.44 4.43
N GLU A 312 -18.74 -0.82 3.36
CA GLU A 312 -19.96 -1.23 2.64
C GLU A 312 -19.63 -1.98 1.34
N GLY A 313 -18.40 -2.54 1.23
CA GLY A 313 -17.98 -3.31 0.07
C GLY A 313 -17.54 -2.46 -1.13
N THR A 314 -17.31 -1.15 -0.96
CA THR A 314 -16.93 -0.23 -2.04
C THR A 314 -15.50 -0.39 -2.54
N CYS A 315 -14.63 -1.05 -1.76
CA CYS A 315 -13.23 -1.31 -2.08
C CYS A 315 -12.65 -2.45 -1.23
N ALA A 316 -11.41 -2.84 -1.50
CA ALA A 316 -10.64 -3.74 -0.65
C ALA A 316 -9.79 -2.94 0.34
N LEU A 317 -9.90 -3.26 1.64
CA LEU A 317 -9.11 -2.61 2.68
C LEU A 317 -7.63 -2.97 2.55
N ASP A 318 -6.77 -1.96 2.63
CA ASP A 318 -5.32 -2.11 2.74
C ASP A 318 -4.83 -1.60 4.11
N LEU A 319 -3.93 -2.33 4.74
CA LEU A 319 -3.39 -2.02 6.07
C LEU A 319 -1.88 -1.94 6.03
N GLU A 320 -1.34 -0.73 5.88
CA GLU A 320 0.10 -0.53 5.83
C GLU A 320 0.81 -1.10 7.07
N ARG A 321 1.78 -2.00 6.83
CA ARG A 321 2.54 -2.68 7.90
C ARG A 321 1.63 -3.17 9.02
N GLY A 322 0.45 -3.68 8.62
CA GLY A 322 -0.63 -3.99 9.53
C GLY A 322 -0.99 -5.46 9.60
N ILE A 323 -1.70 -5.82 10.66
CA ILE A 323 -2.33 -7.11 10.81
C ILE A 323 -3.64 -6.92 11.56
N VAL A 324 -4.68 -7.62 11.09
CA VAL A 324 -5.96 -7.70 11.79
C VAL A 324 -5.87 -8.68 12.97
N ASP A 325 -6.72 -8.51 13.96
CA ASP A 325 -6.72 -9.33 15.20
C ASP A 325 -7.57 -10.61 15.09
N LYS A 326 -8.33 -10.76 14.01
CA LYS A 326 -9.27 -11.87 13.78
C LYS A 326 -9.29 -12.25 12.31
N ILE A 327 -10.06 -13.27 11.95
CA ILE A 327 -10.42 -13.54 10.57
C ILE A 327 -11.29 -12.38 10.08
N TRP A 328 -10.80 -11.68 9.04
CA TRP A 328 -11.53 -10.57 8.45
C TRP A 328 -12.62 -11.09 7.50
N PRO A 329 -13.84 -10.55 7.51
CA PRO A 329 -14.94 -11.11 6.73
C PRO A 329 -14.70 -11.01 5.22
N GLU A 330 -14.17 -9.88 4.75
CA GLU A 330 -13.87 -9.65 3.35
C GLU A 330 -12.37 -9.84 3.06
N PRO A 331 -11.98 -10.12 1.80
CA PRO A 331 -10.57 -10.09 1.41
C PRO A 331 -9.98 -8.70 1.69
N TRP A 332 -8.79 -8.68 2.26
CA TRP A 332 -8.05 -7.47 2.57
C TRP A 332 -6.59 -7.63 2.16
N GLN A 333 -5.83 -6.56 2.17
CA GLN A 333 -4.41 -6.57 1.88
C GLN A 333 -3.64 -5.97 3.05
N THR A 334 -2.42 -6.43 3.26
CA THR A 334 -1.39 -5.66 3.95
C THR A 334 -0.24 -5.43 3.01
N ASP A 335 0.18 -4.19 2.93
CA ASP A 335 1.38 -3.79 2.23
C ASP A 335 2.53 -3.60 3.22
N THR A 336 3.69 -4.09 2.87
CA THR A 336 4.93 -3.90 3.63
C THR A 336 6.16 -4.06 2.73
N CYS A 337 7.33 -3.75 3.25
CA CYS A 337 8.60 -3.93 2.56
C CYS A 337 9.54 -4.83 3.35
N ILE A 338 10.47 -5.46 2.64
CA ILE A 338 11.54 -6.22 3.31
C ILE A 338 12.53 -5.30 4.04
N GLY A 339 12.66 -4.04 3.59
CA GLY A 339 13.55 -3.03 4.17
C GLY A 339 12.86 -1.68 4.36
N ASN A 340 13.27 -0.67 3.61
CA ASN A 340 12.61 0.63 3.51
C ASN A 340 11.71 0.68 2.25
N TRP A 341 10.77 1.61 2.16
CA TRP A 341 9.89 1.74 1.00
C TRP A 341 10.70 2.02 -0.28
N HIS A 342 11.45 3.12 -0.36
CA HIS A 342 12.49 3.30 -1.36
C HIS A 342 13.82 2.71 -0.88
N TYR A 343 14.69 2.34 -1.79
CA TYR A 343 15.96 1.69 -1.49
C TYR A 343 16.83 2.54 -0.55
N LYS A 344 17.37 1.87 0.46
CA LYS A 344 18.37 2.42 1.38
C LYS A 344 19.53 1.45 1.51
N ARG A 345 20.76 1.92 1.22
CA ARG A 345 21.96 1.09 1.07
C ARG A 345 22.27 0.21 2.30
N ASP A 346 22.29 0.79 3.46
CA ASP A 346 22.77 0.12 4.69
C ASP A 346 21.63 -0.30 5.64
N ILE A 347 20.49 -0.69 5.08
CA ILE A 347 19.36 -1.13 5.89
C ILE A 347 19.43 -2.63 6.19
N THR A 348 18.92 -3.04 7.34
CA THR A 348 18.67 -4.44 7.66
C THR A 348 17.35 -4.89 7.04
N TYR A 349 17.39 -5.94 6.24
CA TYR A 349 16.18 -6.54 5.67
C TYR A 349 15.52 -7.52 6.63
N LYS A 350 14.20 -7.68 6.47
CA LYS A 350 13.46 -8.78 7.09
C LYS A 350 14.07 -10.11 6.66
N THR A 351 14.23 -11.02 7.60
CA THR A 351 14.72 -12.38 7.29
C THR A 351 13.66 -13.16 6.50
N PRO A 352 14.05 -14.16 5.72
CA PRO A 352 13.09 -15.04 5.04
C PRO A 352 12.07 -15.67 5.98
N LYS A 353 12.49 -16.04 7.21
CA LYS A 353 11.58 -16.55 8.23
C LYS A 353 10.46 -15.54 8.55
N ILE A 354 10.81 -14.28 8.79
CA ILE A 354 9.82 -13.23 9.07
C ILE A 354 8.83 -13.08 7.91
N VAL A 355 9.31 -13.13 6.66
CA VAL A 355 8.45 -13.02 5.47
C VAL A 355 7.48 -14.20 5.37
N VAL A 356 7.96 -15.43 5.58
CA VAL A 356 7.13 -16.64 5.57
C VAL A 356 6.10 -16.61 6.70
N ASP A 357 6.51 -16.24 7.91
CA ASP A 357 5.63 -16.12 9.07
C ASP A 357 4.52 -15.09 8.81
N MET A 358 4.88 -13.95 8.22
CA MET A 358 3.91 -12.92 7.83
C MET A 358 2.92 -13.44 6.80
N LEU A 359 3.38 -14.12 5.75
CA LEU A 359 2.51 -14.64 4.70
C LEU A 359 1.50 -15.65 5.26
N ALA A 360 1.96 -16.64 6.02
CA ALA A 360 1.08 -17.64 6.62
C ALA A 360 0.04 -17.01 7.58
N ASP A 361 0.47 -16.06 8.42
CA ASP A 361 -0.39 -15.38 9.38
C ASP A 361 -1.44 -14.48 8.71
N ILE A 362 -1.06 -13.74 7.67
CA ILE A 362 -1.97 -12.87 6.92
C ILE A 362 -3.02 -13.70 6.15
N VAL A 363 -2.57 -14.75 5.45
CA VAL A 363 -3.48 -15.61 4.66
C VAL A 363 -4.46 -16.34 5.56
N SER A 364 -4.05 -16.80 6.74
CA SER A 364 -4.93 -17.44 7.73
C SER A 364 -6.06 -16.53 8.22
N ARG A 365 -5.91 -15.19 8.06
CA ARG A 365 -6.88 -14.16 8.44
C ARG A 365 -7.66 -13.56 7.26
N ASN A 366 -7.69 -14.25 6.11
CA ASN A 366 -8.35 -13.83 4.87
C ASN A 366 -7.63 -12.70 4.11
N GLY A 367 -6.35 -12.47 4.39
CA GLY A 367 -5.56 -11.39 3.80
C GLY A 367 -4.70 -11.81 2.62
N ASN A 368 -4.25 -10.81 1.88
CA ASN A 368 -3.16 -10.87 0.88
C ASN A 368 -1.94 -10.12 1.42
N LEU A 369 -0.75 -10.63 1.17
CA LEU A 369 0.49 -9.92 1.41
C LEU A 369 0.94 -9.24 0.11
N LEU A 370 1.06 -7.91 0.11
CA LEU A 370 1.76 -7.14 -0.92
C LEU A 370 3.15 -6.77 -0.38
N LEU A 371 4.18 -7.43 -0.90
CA LEU A 371 5.54 -7.31 -0.38
C LEU A 371 6.43 -6.52 -1.34
N ASN A 372 6.96 -5.39 -0.87
CA ASN A 372 7.88 -4.56 -1.62
C ASN A 372 9.34 -5.06 -1.51
N PHE A 373 9.97 -5.20 -2.67
CA PHE A 373 11.42 -5.30 -2.83
C PHE A 373 11.92 -3.96 -3.36
N PRO A 374 12.58 -3.15 -2.53
CA PRO A 374 12.95 -1.78 -2.90
C PRO A 374 14.13 -1.76 -3.88
N LEU A 375 13.88 -1.39 -5.14
CA LEU A 375 14.92 -1.31 -6.16
C LEU A 375 15.83 -0.09 -5.95
N PRO A 376 17.17 -0.24 -6.08
CA PRO A 376 18.08 0.89 -6.25
C PRO A 376 17.72 1.75 -7.46
N GLY A 377 18.25 2.96 -7.55
CA GLY A 377 18.05 3.83 -8.72
C GLY A 377 18.51 3.21 -10.04
N SER A 378 19.45 2.27 -10.00
CA SER A 378 19.91 1.50 -11.16
C SER A 378 18.89 0.47 -11.66
N GLY A 379 17.97 0.00 -10.79
CA GLY A 379 16.92 -0.96 -11.12
C GLY A 379 17.29 -2.44 -10.96
N ALA A 380 18.41 -2.78 -10.35
CA ALA A 380 18.80 -4.16 -10.07
C ALA A 380 18.69 -4.45 -8.57
N LEU A 381 18.07 -5.58 -8.20
CA LEU A 381 18.07 -6.05 -6.81
C LEU A 381 19.50 -6.31 -6.32
N ASP A 382 19.78 -5.98 -5.05
CA ASP A 382 21.04 -6.34 -4.41
C ASP A 382 21.06 -7.83 -4.01
N ASP A 383 22.27 -8.34 -3.64
CA ASP A 383 22.45 -9.76 -3.29
C ASP A 383 21.62 -10.18 -2.07
N ARG A 384 21.38 -9.26 -1.13
CA ARG A 384 20.61 -9.53 0.09
C ARG A 384 19.12 -9.63 -0.22
N GLU A 385 18.61 -8.79 -1.12
CA GLU A 385 17.24 -8.86 -1.64
C GLU A 385 17.02 -10.16 -2.42
N LEU A 386 17.98 -10.52 -3.28
CA LEU A 386 17.97 -11.78 -4.04
C LEU A 386 17.98 -13.00 -3.11
N ALA A 387 18.70 -12.96 -2.00
CA ALA A 387 18.71 -14.03 -1.01
C ALA A 387 17.32 -14.23 -0.37
N VAL A 388 16.64 -13.12 0.04
CA VAL A 388 15.27 -13.20 0.58
C VAL A 388 14.29 -13.75 -0.48
N LEU A 389 14.38 -13.27 -1.72
CA LEU A 389 13.52 -13.69 -2.82
C LEU A 389 13.73 -15.17 -3.17
N SER A 390 14.98 -15.65 -3.19
CA SER A 390 15.33 -17.05 -3.42
C SER A 390 14.79 -17.96 -2.32
N ALA A 391 14.90 -17.56 -1.07
CA ALA A 391 14.36 -18.33 0.05
C ALA A 391 12.82 -18.43 0.00
N LEU A 392 12.14 -17.32 -0.33
CA LEU A 392 10.69 -17.32 -0.54
C LEU A 392 10.31 -18.26 -1.72
N THR A 393 11.09 -18.23 -2.81
CA THR A 393 10.90 -19.13 -3.96
C THR A 393 10.93 -20.60 -3.54
N GLY A 394 11.94 -21.02 -2.77
CA GLY A 394 12.07 -22.39 -2.28
C GLY A 394 10.89 -22.79 -1.38
N TRP A 395 10.49 -21.90 -0.47
CA TRP A 395 9.37 -22.18 0.42
C TRP A 395 8.01 -22.26 -0.30
N MET A 396 7.74 -21.36 -1.24
CA MET A 396 6.50 -21.35 -2.03
C MET A 396 6.39 -22.54 -2.98
N ALA A 397 7.50 -23.02 -3.52
CA ALA A 397 7.52 -24.24 -4.35
C ALA A 397 7.01 -25.47 -3.59
N VAL A 398 7.21 -25.53 -2.27
CA VAL A 398 6.75 -26.62 -1.41
C VAL A 398 5.35 -26.37 -0.87
N ASN A 399 5.08 -25.16 -0.37
CA ASN A 399 3.91 -24.88 0.47
C ASN A 399 2.79 -24.10 -0.24
N GLY A 400 2.99 -23.69 -1.50
CA GLY A 400 2.04 -22.85 -2.24
C GLY A 400 0.62 -23.46 -2.36
N GLU A 401 0.48 -24.79 -2.33
CA GLU A 401 -0.83 -25.47 -2.32
C GLU A 401 -1.69 -25.03 -1.12
N GLY A 402 -1.09 -24.87 0.05
CA GLY A 402 -1.77 -24.44 1.27
C GLY A 402 -1.98 -22.92 1.36
N ILE A 403 -1.45 -22.15 0.41
CA ILE A 403 -1.55 -20.69 0.34
C ILE A 403 -2.63 -20.27 -0.66
N TYR A 404 -2.44 -20.59 -1.96
CA TYR A 404 -3.28 -20.07 -3.04
C TYR A 404 -4.67 -20.67 -3.05
N ALA A 405 -5.66 -19.83 -3.38
CA ALA A 405 -7.07 -20.21 -3.49
C ALA A 405 -7.62 -20.88 -2.24
N THR A 406 -7.00 -20.61 -1.07
CA THR A 406 -7.49 -21.07 0.23
C THR A 406 -8.42 -20.07 0.87
N ARG A 407 -9.12 -20.51 1.89
CA ARG A 407 -9.99 -19.69 2.75
C ARG A 407 -9.52 -19.85 4.20
N PRO A 408 -9.84 -18.90 5.08
CA PRO A 408 -9.64 -19.11 6.52
C PRO A 408 -10.40 -20.34 7.00
N TRP A 409 -9.85 -21.00 8.00
CA TRP A 409 -10.58 -22.01 8.73
C TRP A 409 -11.43 -21.38 9.85
N LYS A 410 -12.02 -22.17 10.74
CA LYS A 410 -12.85 -21.71 11.89
C LYS A 410 -12.09 -20.79 12.84
N VAL A 411 -10.77 -21.00 12.94
CA VAL A 411 -9.82 -20.17 13.67
C VAL A 411 -8.59 -19.92 12.78
N TYR A 412 -7.95 -18.77 12.90
CA TYR A 412 -6.78 -18.46 12.10
C TYR A 412 -5.50 -19.14 12.58
N GLY A 413 -5.47 -19.57 13.85
CA GLY A 413 -4.29 -20.21 14.43
C GLY A 413 -4.46 -20.59 15.88
N GLU A 414 -3.40 -21.17 16.44
CA GLU A 414 -3.19 -21.47 17.85
C GLU A 414 -1.71 -21.30 18.21
N GLY A 415 -1.39 -21.30 19.50
CA GLY A 415 -0.02 -21.26 20.02
C GLY A 415 0.28 -20.03 20.88
N PRO A 416 1.54 -19.94 21.40
CA PRO A 416 1.93 -18.92 22.37
C PRO A 416 1.98 -17.50 21.81
N SER A 417 2.06 -17.35 20.48
CA SER A 417 2.03 -16.02 19.83
C SER A 417 0.63 -15.41 19.75
N MET A 418 -0.43 -16.18 20.12
CA MET A 418 -1.79 -15.66 20.12
C MET A 418 -1.93 -14.59 21.20
N LEU A 419 -2.08 -13.32 20.77
CA LEU A 419 -2.19 -12.21 21.71
C LEU A 419 -3.57 -12.20 22.39
N PRO A 420 -3.64 -11.89 23.70
CA PRO A 420 -4.89 -11.56 24.35
C PRO A 420 -5.61 -10.38 23.69
N ALA A 421 -6.94 -10.39 23.68
CA ALA A 421 -7.76 -9.36 23.04
C ALA A 421 -7.43 -7.90 23.48
N PRO A 422 -7.12 -7.59 24.76
CA PRO A 422 -6.79 -6.25 25.20
C PRO A 422 -5.51 -5.67 24.57
N GLU A 423 -4.52 -6.52 24.29
CA GLU A 423 -3.26 -6.10 23.66
C GLU A 423 -3.41 -5.79 22.16
N ARG A 424 -4.57 -6.11 21.59
CA ARG A 424 -4.89 -5.90 20.17
C ARG A 424 -5.68 -4.62 19.92
N GLN A 425 -6.10 -3.92 20.97
CA GLN A 425 -6.79 -2.64 20.83
C GLN A 425 -5.82 -1.58 20.34
N GLY A 426 -6.11 -0.97 19.19
CA GLY A 426 -5.31 0.08 18.60
C GLY A 426 -5.52 0.20 17.10
N ARG A 427 -4.71 1.04 16.48
CA ARG A 427 -4.70 1.25 15.02
C ARG A 427 -4.39 -0.06 14.31
N LEU A 428 -5.19 -0.44 13.31
CA LEU A 428 -5.00 -1.67 12.52
C LEU A 428 -3.72 -1.65 11.67
N GLY A 429 -3.31 -0.47 11.19
CA GLY A 429 -2.04 -0.29 10.47
C GLY A 429 -0.85 -0.01 11.39
N PHE A 430 0.37 -0.15 10.87
CA PHE A 430 1.65 0.12 11.55
C PHE A 430 1.86 -0.68 12.85
N ASN A 431 1.31 -1.88 12.93
CA ASN A 431 1.43 -2.74 14.10
C ASN A 431 2.30 -3.98 13.85
N GLU A 432 2.97 -4.11 12.69
CA GLU A 432 3.82 -5.27 12.37
C GLU A 432 4.99 -5.44 13.35
N SER A 433 5.51 -4.35 13.93
CA SER A 433 6.58 -4.41 14.95
C SER A 433 6.14 -5.07 16.27
N ARG A 434 4.83 -5.23 16.50
CA ARG A 434 4.27 -5.94 17.65
C ARG A 434 4.16 -7.43 17.43
N ARG A 435 4.52 -7.94 16.26
CA ARG A 435 4.54 -9.39 15.99
C ARG A 435 5.54 -10.05 16.91
N LYS A 436 5.09 -11.07 17.64
CA LYS A 436 6.00 -12.00 18.32
C LYS A 436 6.61 -12.91 17.25
N GLU A 437 7.84 -13.31 17.45
CA GLU A 437 8.44 -14.37 16.64
C GLU A 437 7.61 -15.65 16.80
N LEU A 438 7.29 -16.28 15.67
CA LEU A 438 6.52 -17.50 15.66
C LEU A 438 7.46 -18.69 15.86
N THR A 439 7.01 -19.63 16.69
CA THR A 439 7.76 -20.82 17.10
C THR A 439 7.11 -22.10 16.57
N PRO A 440 7.76 -23.26 16.64
CA PRO A 440 7.13 -24.53 16.27
C PRO A 440 5.86 -24.90 17.05
N GLU A 441 5.56 -24.21 18.14
CA GLU A 441 4.33 -24.36 18.91
C GLU A 441 3.17 -23.52 18.36
N ASP A 442 3.47 -22.57 17.46
CA ASP A 442 2.48 -21.75 16.77
C ASP A 442 2.02 -22.44 15.50
N VAL A 443 0.71 -22.43 15.25
CA VAL A 443 0.09 -22.96 14.04
C VAL A 443 -0.80 -21.91 13.41
N ARG A 444 -0.81 -21.87 12.07
CA ARG A 444 -1.74 -21.06 11.28
C ARG A 444 -2.55 -21.96 10.35
N PHE A 445 -3.84 -21.64 10.16
CA PHE A 445 -4.75 -22.52 9.44
C PHE A 445 -5.30 -21.87 8.18
N THR A 446 -5.34 -22.65 7.11
CA THR A 446 -6.10 -22.36 5.90
C THR A 446 -6.89 -23.58 5.46
N THR A 447 -7.89 -23.41 4.59
CA THR A 447 -8.72 -24.53 4.09
C THR A 447 -8.94 -24.47 2.60
N LYS A 448 -9.16 -25.66 2.01
CA LYS A 448 -9.62 -25.82 0.64
C LYS A 448 -10.54 -27.05 0.56
N GLY A 449 -11.85 -26.82 0.44
CA GLY A 449 -12.84 -27.89 0.53
C GLY A 449 -12.78 -28.60 1.87
N LYS A 450 -12.59 -29.94 1.87
CA LYS A 450 -12.44 -30.77 3.08
C LYS A 450 -11.00 -30.84 3.63
N THR A 451 -10.07 -30.09 3.06
CA THR A 451 -8.67 -30.11 3.47
C THR A 451 -8.36 -28.92 4.36
N ILE A 452 -7.70 -29.17 5.49
CA ILE A 452 -7.14 -28.16 6.37
C ILE A 452 -5.63 -28.19 6.21
N TYR A 453 -5.02 -27.06 5.94
CA TYR A 453 -3.57 -26.87 5.96
C TYR A 453 -3.21 -26.23 7.30
N ALA A 454 -2.43 -26.94 8.10
CA ALA A 454 -1.89 -26.46 9.36
C ALA A 454 -0.41 -26.12 9.17
N PHE A 455 -0.13 -24.82 9.07
CA PHE A 455 1.25 -24.31 9.00
C PHE A 455 1.83 -24.29 10.41
N VAL A 456 2.71 -25.24 10.72
CA VAL A 456 3.52 -25.25 11.92
C VAL A 456 4.70 -24.30 11.70
N MET A 457 4.85 -23.29 12.56
CA MET A 457 5.69 -22.11 12.28
C MET A 457 7.19 -22.35 12.63
N GLY A 458 7.67 -23.53 12.37
CA GLY A 458 9.03 -24.00 12.55
C GLY A 458 9.10 -25.52 12.52
N TRP A 459 10.22 -26.11 12.95
CA TRP A 459 10.41 -27.55 12.99
C TRP A 459 10.30 -28.07 14.44
N PRO A 460 9.21 -28.80 14.81
CA PRO A 460 9.04 -29.33 16.15
C PRO A 460 10.06 -30.42 16.49
N GLN A 461 10.42 -30.54 17.76
CA GLN A 461 11.22 -31.68 18.27
C GLN A 461 10.30 -32.88 18.47
N GLY A 462 10.48 -33.92 17.65
CA GLY A 462 9.74 -35.18 17.73
C GLY A 462 8.34 -35.13 17.10
N GLN A 463 7.39 -34.39 17.67
CA GLN A 463 6.00 -34.34 17.21
C GLN A 463 5.47 -32.92 17.04
N ALA A 464 4.69 -32.70 15.96
CA ALA A 464 3.78 -31.58 15.89
C ALA A 464 2.47 -31.91 16.59
N ARG A 465 2.03 -31.06 17.55
CA ARG A 465 0.79 -31.23 18.31
C ARG A 465 -0.16 -30.07 18.02
N ILE A 466 -1.33 -30.39 17.44
CA ILE A 466 -2.31 -29.42 16.96
C ILE A 466 -3.62 -29.62 17.74
N LYS A 467 -3.83 -28.78 18.76
CA LYS A 467 -4.98 -28.89 19.68
C LYS A 467 -6.31 -28.62 18.99
N ALA A 468 -6.34 -27.64 18.07
CA ALA A 468 -7.54 -27.29 17.31
C ALA A 468 -8.06 -28.47 16.44
N LEU A 469 -7.20 -29.44 16.11
CA LEU A 469 -7.56 -30.63 15.33
C LEU A 469 -7.87 -31.86 16.18
N GLY A 470 -8.03 -31.75 17.52
CA GLY A 470 -8.58 -32.78 18.36
C GLY A 470 -10.04 -33.09 18.04
N ALA A 471 -10.44 -34.38 18.09
CA ALA A 471 -11.77 -34.80 17.65
C ALA A 471 -12.92 -34.11 18.41
N LYS A 472 -12.71 -33.77 19.68
CA LYS A 472 -13.64 -33.04 20.56
C LYS A 472 -13.15 -31.65 20.93
N SER A 473 -12.22 -31.08 20.16
CA SER A 473 -11.79 -29.69 20.37
C SER A 473 -12.96 -28.72 20.18
N ALA A 474 -12.83 -27.50 20.70
CA ALA A 474 -13.85 -26.44 20.54
C ALA A 474 -14.17 -26.14 19.07
N GLN A 475 -13.25 -26.39 18.15
CA GLN A 475 -13.43 -26.21 16.71
C GLN A 475 -14.20 -27.34 16.03
N GLN A 476 -14.35 -28.50 16.69
CA GLN A 476 -15.05 -29.65 16.14
C GLN A 476 -14.69 -29.95 14.67
N PRO A 477 -13.40 -30.28 14.40
CA PRO A 477 -12.93 -30.46 13.02
C PRO A 477 -13.59 -31.68 12.34
N GLY A 478 -14.07 -32.63 13.11
CA GLY A 478 -14.49 -33.94 12.65
C GLY A 478 -13.34 -34.94 12.64
N LYS A 479 -13.58 -36.10 12.02
CA LYS A 479 -12.59 -37.18 11.91
C LYS A 479 -11.58 -36.86 10.80
N VAL A 480 -10.30 -36.88 11.14
CA VAL A 480 -9.20 -36.82 10.17
C VAL A 480 -9.06 -38.18 9.52
N ARG A 481 -9.00 -38.20 8.19
CA ARG A 481 -8.79 -39.42 7.38
C ARG A 481 -7.35 -39.66 7.02
N ASN A 482 -6.64 -38.59 6.70
CA ASN A 482 -5.27 -38.65 6.22
C ASN A 482 -4.51 -37.40 6.63
N VAL A 483 -3.21 -37.54 6.89
CA VAL A 483 -2.29 -36.46 7.15
C VAL A 483 -1.06 -36.62 6.26
N GLU A 484 -0.75 -35.60 5.49
CA GLU A 484 0.44 -35.48 4.66
C GLU A 484 1.22 -34.25 5.07
N MET A 485 2.50 -34.20 4.77
CA MET A 485 3.32 -32.98 4.88
C MET A 485 3.70 -32.54 3.47
N LEU A 486 3.43 -31.29 3.12
CA LEU A 486 3.79 -30.77 1.80
C LEU A 486 5.31 -30.89 1.60
N GLY A 487 5.72 -31.40 0.43
CA GLY A 487 7.12 -31.65 0.08
C GLY A 487 7.71 -32.95 0.64
N HIS A 488 7.05 -33.64 1.55
CA HIS A 488 7.49 -34.96 2.04
C HIS A 488 6.79 -36.10 1.27
N LYS A 489 7.56 -37.06 0.77
CA LYS A 489 7.02 -38.17 -0.04
C LYS A 489 6.62 -39.41 0.77
N GLY A 490 7.02 -39.49 2.05
CA GLY A 490 6.76 -40.63 2.91
C GLY A 490 5.39 -40.56 3.60
N LYS A 491 4.94 -41.73 4.10
CA LYS A 491 3.78 -41.77 5.01
C LYS A 491 4.19 -41.25 6.40
N LEU A 492 3.37 -40.38 6.96
CA LEU A 492 3.56 -39.90 8.33
C LEU A 492 2.87 -40.85 9.33
N LYS A 493 3.47 -41.01 10.51
CA LYS A 493 2.80 -41.58 11.66
C LYS A 493 2.05 -40.46 12.35
N TRP A 494 0.77 -40.66 12.61
CA TRP A 494 -0.07 -39.68 13.28
C TRP A 494 -1.22 -40.34 14.02
N SER A 495 -1.77 -39.62 14.99
CA SER A 495 -2.97 -40.03 15.73
C SER A 495 -3.84 -38.84 16.05
N GLN A 496 -5.17 -39.00 16.02
CA GLN A 496 -6.13 -38.00 16.48
C GLN A 496 -6.78 -38.48 17.77
N SER A 497 -6.53 -37.78 18.88
CA SER A 497 -7.23 -37.93 20.15
C SER A 497 -8.43 -36.95 20.23
N ASP A 498 -9.16 -37.01 21.33
CA ASP A 498 -10.21 -36.05 21.65
C ASP A 498 -9.67 -34.59 21.70
N THR A 499 -8.42 -34.42 22.12
CA THR A 499 -7.84 -33.11 22.47
C THR A 499 -6.85 -32.57 21.45
N GLU A 500 -6.24 -33.42 20.61
CA GLU A 500 -5.22 -32.99 19.63
C GLU A 500 -5.06 -33.96 18.47
N LEU A 501 -4.47 -33.46 17.38
CA LEU A 501 -3.82 -34.23 16.34
C LEU A 501 -2.32 -34.21 16.60
N ALA A 502 -1.70 -35.38 16.80
CA ALA A 502 -0.26 -35.55 16.96
C ALA A 502 0.34 -36.18 15.71
N VAL A 503 1.42 -35.58 15.19
CA VAL A 503 2.09 -36.04 13.95
C VAL A 503 3.58 -36.18 14.24
N ASP A 504 4.13 -37.40 14.06
CA ASP A 504 5.57 -37.66 14.19
C ASP A 504 6.32 -36.97 13.05
N MET A 505 7.34 -36.20 13.42
CA MET A 505 8.16 -35.50 12.43
C MET A 505 9.09 -36.47 11.72
N PRO A 506 9.18 -36.44 10.37
CA PRO A 506 10.15 -37.25 9.65
C PRO A 506 11.59 -36.79 9.92
N PRO A 507 12.61 -37.62 9.63
CA PRO A 507 14.00 -37.25 9.86
C PRO A 507 14.46 -36.03 9.06
N GLU A 508 13.90 -35.87 7.85
CA GLU A 508 14.31 -34.84 6.90
C GLU A 508 13.22 -33.76 6.76
N LYS A 509 13.65 -32.51 6.82
CA LYS A 509 12.80 -31.34 6.56
C LYS A 509 12.55 -31.21 5.06
N PRO A 510 11.30 -31.00 4.62
CA PRO A 510 11.02 -30.74 3.19
C PRO A 510 11.40 -29.32 2.76
N CYS A 511 11.45 -28.38 3.68
CA CYS A 511 11.82 -26.97 3.46
C CYS A 511 12.29 -26.34 4.77
N GLU A 512 12.88 -25.14 4.66
CA GLU A 512 13.18 -24.29 5.80
C GLU A 512 11.93 -23.54 6.28
N TYR A 513 12.00 -22.94 7.48
CA TYR A 513 10.99 -22.10 8.14
C TYR A 513 9.73 -22.89 8.53
N ALA A 514 8.53 -22.41 8.15
CA ALA A 514 7.28 -23.08 8.43
C ALA A 514 7.06 -24.29 7.51
N ILE A 515 6.39 -25.33 8.03
CA ILE A 515 5.96 -26.50 7.26
C ILE A 515 4.44 -26.60 7.24
N ALA A 516 3.85 -27.13 6.18
CA ALA A 516 2.41 -27.32 6.08
C ALA A 516 2.04 -28.81 6.22
N LEU A 517 1.25 -29.11 7.25
CA LEU A 517 0.56 -30.39 7.40
C LEU A 517 -0.82 -30.30 6.73
N LYS A 518 -1.08 -31.21 5.79
CA LYS A 518 -2.32 -31.31 5.03
C LYS A 518 -3.20 -32.38 5.64
N ALA A 519 -4.23 -31.97 6.39
CA ALA A 519 -5.18 -32.87 7.03
C ALA A 519 -6.48 -32.94 6.19
N THR A 520 -6.81 -34.13 5.68
CA THR A 520 -8.06 -34.38 4.95
C THR A 520 -9.12 -34.91 5.92
N LEU A 521 -10.29 -34.28 5.94
CA LEU A 521 -11.42 -34.67 6.78
C LEU A 521 -12.29 -35.75 6.15
N ALA A 522 -13.03 -36.47 6.98
CA ALA A 522 -13.93 -37.53 6.54
C ALA A 522 -15.13 -37.02 5.71
#